data_36d6a3d139451b00991577ebd1374255
#
_entry.id   36d6a3d139451b00991577ebd1374255
#
_cell.length_a   1.000
_cell.length_b   1.000
_cell.length_c   1.000
_cell.angle_alpha   90.00
_cell.angle_beta   90.00
_cell.angle_gamma   90.00
#
_symmetry.space_group_name_H-M   'P 1'
#
loop_
_entity.id
_entity.type
_entity.pdbx_description
1 polymer ?
#
loop_
_entity_poly.entity_id
_entity_poly.type
_entity_poly.pdbx_seq_one_letter_code
_entity_poly.pdbx_strand_id
1 'polypeptide(L)'
;MIKTILFDLDGTLLPLSQDDFIPPYFKGLGKVFARLGIEPETASKAVWSGTKAMALNDGTMLNSQRFWKTFAKIMELECSKLAEVETATDEFYIGEFGEIIKSIIKPHDKRLPKRIITSLFESGKFELVLATNPLFPLCAVESRLRCLGINPTHFKLTTHYGNSTFCKPNLDYYREIFGKLNISQEQCLMVGNNTVEDLCVGELGAKTFLVTDFVENSENTDYKPNYKGTLAEFETFIMRL
;
A
#
# COMPACT_ATOMS: atom_id res chain seq x y z
N MET A 1 10.59 -3.05 23.93
CA MET A 1 9.27 -3.74 23.83
C MET A 1 8.52 -3.12 22.65
N ILE A 2 7.94 -3.93 21.77
CA ILE A 2 7.16 -3.46 20.62
C ILE A 2 5.86 -2.83 21.12
N LYS A 3 5.52 -1.66 20.57
CA LYS A 3 4.28 -0.91 20.85
C LYS A 3 3.48 -0.62 19.59
N THR A 4 4.15 -0.53 18.43
CA THR A 4 3.52 -0.20 17.16
C THR A 4 3.82 -1.29 16.14
N ILE A 5 2.80 -1.75 15.43
CA ILE A 5 2.94 -2.69 14.33
C ILE A 5 2.59 -1.98 13.04
N LEU A 6 3.55 -1.94 12.12
CA LEU A 6 3.37 -1.44 10.76
C LEU A 6 3.10 -2.63 9.86
N PHE A 7 1.97 -2.62 9.16
CA PHE A 7 1.63 -3.65 8.19
C PHE A 7 1.76 -3.13 6.77
N ASP A 8 2.41 -3.87 5.93
CA ASP A 8 2.20 -3.75 4.50
C ASP A 8 0.83 -4.34 4.10
N LEU A 9 0.35 -4.02 2.90
CA LEU A 9 -0.96 -4.46 2.43
C LEU A 9 -0.86 -5.56 1.37
N ASP A 10 -0.34 -5.22 0.19
CA ASP A 10 -0.40 -6.09 -0.99
C ASP A 10 0.65 -7.21 -0.89
N GLY A 11 0.23 -8.48 -0.95
CA GLY A 11 1.10 -9.64 -0.69
C GLY A 11 1.32 -9.94 0.81
N THR A 12 0.90 -9.06 1.71
CA THR A 12 1.00 -9.23 3.18
C THR A 12 -0.36 -9.51 3.80
N LEU A 13 -1.18 -8.48 4.02
CA LEU A 13 -2.56 -8.65 4.50
C LEU A 13 -3.50 -9.02 3.36
N LEU A 14 -3.29 -8.45 2.18
CA LEU A 14 -4.06 -8.74 0.98
C LEU A 14 -3.35 -9.84 0.19
N PRO A 15 -3.88 -11.08 0.17
CA PRO A 15 -3.22 -12.25 -0.40
C PRO A 15 -3.34 -12.24 -1.93
N LEU A 16 -2.54 -11.44 -2.58
CA LEU A 16 -2.46 -11.34 -4.03
C LEU A 16 -1.02 -11.07 -4.48
N SER A 17 -0.70 -11.47 -5.70
CA SER A 17 0.55 -11.11 -6.38
C SER A 17 0.35 -9.89 -7.28
N GLN A 18 1.43 -9.19 -7.58
CA GLN A 18 1.38 -8.08 -8.56
C GLN A 18 1.00 -8.59 -9.96
N ASP A 19 1.44 -9.78 -10.33
CA ASP A 19 1.11 -10.38 -11.64
C ASP A 19 -0.39 -10.63 -11.81
N ASP A 20 -1.08 -11.05 -10.74
CA ASP A 20 -2.52 -11.26 -10.76
C ASP A 20 -3.30 -9.93 -10.72
N PHE A 21 -2.73 -8.89 -10.12
CA PHE A 21 -3.39 -7.61 -9.88
C PHE A 21 -3.29 -6.65 -11.08
N ILE A 22 -2.09 -6.48 -11.65
CA ILE A 22 -1.80 -5.43 -12.63
C ILE A 22 -2.69 -5.53 -13.90
N PRO A 23 -2.86 -6.70 -14.56
CA PRO A 23 -3.64 -6.77 -15.78
C PRO A 23 -5.12 -6.40 -15.61
N PRO A 24 -5.89 -6.93 -14.64
CA PRO A 24 -7.29 -6.56 -14.46
C PRO A 24 -7.46 -5.11 -13.97
N TYR A 25 -6.51 -4.59 -13.19
CA TYR A 25 -6.48 -3.18 -12.77
C TYR A 25 -6.40 -2.24 -13.99
N PHE A 26 -5.40 -2.41 -14.86
CA PHE A 26 -5.26 -1.58 -16.04
C PHE A 26 -6.39 -1.76 -17.04
N LYS A 27 -6.97 -2.96 -17.15
CA LYS A 27 -8.18 -3.19 -17.95
C LYS A 27 -9.38 -2.40 -17.41
N GLY A 28 -9.55 -2.34 -16.10
CA GLY A 28 -10.60 -1.53 -15.44
C GLY A 28 -10.38 -0.05 -15.66
N LEU A 29 -9.19 0.44 -15.35
CA LEU A 29 -8.82 1.85 -15.50
C LEU A 29 -8.88 2.32 -16.95
N GLY A 30 -8.49 1.47 -17.92
CA GLY A 30 -8.61 1.76 -19.34
C GLY A 30 -10.05 2.01 -19.80
N LYS A 31 -11.05 1.33 -19.18
CA LYS A 31 -12.47 1.61 -19.45
C LYS A 31 -12.88 2.99 -18.94
N VAL A 32 -12.31 3.45 -17.80
CA VAL A 32 -12.57 4.80 -17.29
C VAL A 32 -12.06 5.82 -18.28
N PHE A 33 -10.84 5.70 -18.74
CA PHE A 33 -10.25 6.61 -19.71
C PHE A 33 -11.01 6.63 -21.04
N ALA A 34 -11.41 5.45 -21.55
CA ALA A 34 -12.22 5.36 -22.77
C ALA A 34 -13.57 6.10 -22.65
N ARG A 35 -14.24 6.01 -21.48
CA ARG A 35 -15.49 6.77 -21.22
C ARG A 35 -15.28 8.29 -21.25
N LEU A 36 -14.08 8.74 -20.92
CA LEU A 36 -13.69 10.15 -20.95
C LEU A 36 -13.16 10.62 -22.32
N GLY A 37 -13.19 9.75 -23.33
CA GLY A 37 -12.64 10.02 -24.67
C GLY A 37 -11.11 10.06 -24.69
N ILE A 38 -10.47 9.47 -23.69
CA ILE A 38 -9.00 9.38 -23.59
C ILE A 38 -8.55 8.01 -24.10
N GLU A 39 -7.52 7.99 -24.94
CA GLU A 39 -6.97 6.75 -25.48
C GLU A 39 -6.32 5.92 -24.35
N PRO A 40 -6.79 4.67 -24.08
CA PRO A 40 -6.40 3.88 -22.91
C PRO A 40 -4.90 3.52 -22.85
N GLU A 41 -4.27 3.26 -23.99
CA GLU A 41 -2.85 2.88 -24.03
C GLU A 41 -1.96 4.07 -23.64
N THR A 42 -2.25 5.25 -24.16
CA THR A 42 -1.53 6.49 -23.83
C THR A 42 -1.75 6.85 -22.35
N ALA A 43 -3.00 6.75 -21.87
CA ALA A 43 -3.31 6.97 -20.47
C ALA A 43 -2.57 5.99 -19.54
N SER A 44 -2.50 4.71 -19.93
CA SER A 44 -1.75 3.70 -19.16
C SER A 44 -0.26 4.04 -19.08
N LYS A 45 0.36 4.51 -20.17
CA LYS A 45 1.75 5.00 -20.17
C LYS A 45 1.94 6.21 -19.24
N ALA A 46 0.96 7.12 -19.22
CA ALA A 46 0.96 8.28 -18.33
C ALA A 46 0.81 7.87 -16.85
N VAL A 47 -0.05 6.88 -16.55
CA VAL A 47 -0.18 6.29 -15.20
C VAL A 47 1.16 5.70 -14.73
N TRP A 48 1.82 4.87 -15.55
CA TRP A 48 3.13 4.32 -15.21
C TRP A 48 4.18 5.39 -14.98
N SER A 49 4.19 6.44 -15.80
CA SER A 49 5.12 7.56 -15.65
C SER A 49 4.85 8.36 -14.37
N GLY A 50 3.57 8.58 -14.03
CA GLY A 50 3.16 9.21 -12.78
C GLY A 50 3.56 8.37 -11.56
N THR A 51 3.37 7.04 -11.63
CA THR A 51 3.81 6.09 -10.59
C THR A 51 5.33 6.13 -10.41
N LYS A 52 6.08 6.11 -11.49
CA LYS A 52 7.55 6.26 -11.44
C LYS A 52 7.97 7.60 -10.83
N ALA A 53 7.26 8.67 -11.15
CA ALA A 53 7.55 9.99 -10.58
C ALA A 53 7.28 10.05 -9.06
N MET A 54 6.27 9.31 -8.55
CA MET A 54 6.06 9.14 -7.10
C MET A 54 7.19 8.34 -6.45
N ALA A 55 7.58 7.22 -7.06
CA ALA A 55 8.66 6.37 -6.54
C ALA A 55 10.01 7.12 -6.44
N LEU A 56 10.23 8.12 -7.31
CA LEU A 56 11.41 8.97 -7.33
C LEU A 56 11.18 10.33 -6.64
N ASN A 57 10.13 10.46 -5.84
CA ASN A 57 9.82 11.72 -5.17
C ASN A 57 10.92 12.10 -4.17
N ASP A 58 11.29 13.37 -4.18
CA ASP A 58 12.35 13.97 -3.36
C ASP A 58 11.83 14.61 -2.05
N GLY A 59 10.55 14.40 -1.72
CA GLY A 59 9.90 14.93 -0.53
C GLY A 59 9.40 16.37 -0.64
N THR A 60 9.60 17.06 -1.78
CA THR A 60 9.22 18.47 -1.95
C THR A 60 7.72 18.69 -2.17
N MET A 61 6.97 17.64 -2.49
CA MET A 61 5.52 17.69 -2.66
C MET A 61 4.91 16.32 -2.35
N LEU A 62 3.59 16.28 -2.16
CA LEU A 62 2.86 15.02 -1.99
C LEU A 62 2.97 14.13 -3.22
N ASN A 63 2.94 12.82 -3.01
CA ASN A 63 2.94 11.84 -4.09
C ASN A 63 1.77 12.06 -5.06
N SER A 64 0.58 12.40 -4.57
CA SER A 64 -0.57 12.73 -5.42
C SER A 64 -0.29 13.92 -6.34
N GLN A 65 0.32 14.98 -5.81
CA GLN A 65 0.69 16.15 -6.62
C GLN A 65 1.74 15.79 -7.68
N ARG A 66 2.72 14.95 -7.31
CA ARG A 66 3.76 14.46 -8.23
C ARG A 66 3.15 13.63 -9.36
N PHE A 67 2.24 12.73 -8.99
CA PHE A 67 1.53 11.88 -9.94
C PHE A 67 0.71 12.70 -10.94
N TRP A 68 -0.21 13.50 -10.45
CA TRP A 68 -1.14 14.24 -11.32
C TRP A 68 -0.46 15.31 -12.17
N LYS A 69 0.57 15.95 -11.64
CA LYS A 69 1.41 16.88 -12.42
C LYS A 69 2.11 16.17 -13.58
N THR A 70 2.62 14.96 -13.36
CA THR A 70 3.29 14.16 -14.39
C THR A 70 2.28 13.65 -15.41
N PHE A 71 1.14 13.11 -14.95
CA PHE A 71 0.06 12.63 -15.78
C PHE A 71 -0.48 13.73 -16.69
N ALA A 72 -0.84 14.89 -16.13
CA ALA A 72 -1.37 16.03 -16.89
C ALA A 72 -0.40 16.50 -17.97
N LYS A 73 0.91 16.56 -17.64
CA LYS A 73 1.96 16.95 -18.60
C LYS A 73 2.06 15.99 -19.78
N ILE A 74 1.98 14.68 -19.54
CA ILE A 74 2.09 13.67 -20.60
C ILE A 74 0.85 13.63 -21.47
N MET A 75 -0.32 13.80 -20.84
CA MET A 75 -1.60 13.78 -21.52
C MET A 75 -2.01 15.14 -22.11
N GLU A 76 -1.19 16.19 -21.90
CA GLU A 76 -1.45 17.57 -22.34
C GLU A 76 -2.85 18.07 -21.91
N LEU A 77 -3.25 17.74 -20.65
CA LEU A 77 -4.58 18.07 -20.13
C LEU A 77 -4.63 19.46 -19.52
N GLU A 78 -5.68 20.18 -19.88
CA GLU A 78 -6.08 21.39 -19.15
C GLU A 78 -6.65 21.07 -17.75
N CYS A 79 -6.60 22.04 -16.83
CA CYS A 79 -7.00 21.84 -15.43
C CYS A 79 -8.42 21.28 -15.26
N SER A 80 -9.39 21.73 -16.08
CA SER A 80 -10.76 21.25 -16.04
C SER A 80 -10.88 19.77 -16.43
N LYS A 81 -10.16 19.36 -17.47
CA LYS A 81 -10.16 17.96 -17.92
C LYS A 81 -9.42 17.06 -16.94
N LEU A 82 -8.34 17.57 -16.33
CA LEU A 82 -7.64 16.84 -15.27
C LEU A 82 -8.56 16.56 -14.08
N ALA A 83 -9.31 17.57 -13.61
CA ALA A 83 -10.26 17.39 -12.50
C ALA A 83 -11.36 16.36 -12.83
N GLU A 84 -11.84 16.33 -14.08
CA GLU A 84 -12.78 15.29 -14.54
C GLU A 84 -12.15 13.89 -14.47
N VAL A 85 -10.88 13.74 -14.88
CA VAL A 85 -10.14 12.48 -14.81
C VAL A 85 -9.91 12.05 -13.36
N GLU A 86 -9.51 12.95 -12.49
CA GLU A 86 -9.34 12.69 -11.04
C GLU A 86 -10.65 12.17 -10.43
N THR A 87 -11.76 12.86 -10.69
CA THR A 87 -13.07 12.45 -10.18
C THR A 87 -13.47 11.07 -10.68
N ALA A 88 -13.34 10.80 -11.97
CA ALA A 88 -13.71 9.51 -12.56
C ALA A 88 -12.82 8.35 -12.05
N THR A 89 -11.54 8.62 -11.79
CA THR A 89 -10.65 7.61 -11.21
C THR A 89 -10.98 7.35 -9.74
N ASP A 90 -11.35 8.36 -8.95
CA ASP A 90 -11.80 8.17 -7.58
C ASP A 90 -13.10 7.36 -7.52
N GLU A 91 -14.07 7.64 -8.39
CA GLU A 91 -15.30 6.85 -8.54
C GLU A 91 -15.00 5.38 -8.89
N PHE A 92 -14.05 5.14 -9.79
CA PHE A 92 -13.57 3.79 -10.09
C PHE A 92 -13.00 3.09 -8.85
N TYR A 93 -12.15 3.75 -8.07
CA TYR A 93 -11.57 3.18 -6.86
C TYR A 93 -12.60 2.88 -5.76
N ILE A 94 -13.64 3.70 -5.66
CA ILE A 94 -14.74 3.49 -4.69
C ILE A 94 -15.65 2.32 -5.14
N GLY A 95 -15.86 2.16 -6.45
CA GLY A 95 -16.82 1.21 -7.03
C GLY A 95 -16.17 -0.03 -7.66
N GLU A 96 -15.89 0.04 -8.96
CA GLU A 96 -15.47 -1.12 -9.79
C GLU A 96 -14.18 -1.80 -9.30
N PHE A 97 -13.26 -1.03 -8.73
CA PHE A 97 -11.96 -1.52 -8.25
C PHE A 97 -12.12 -2.60 -7.17
N GLY A 98 -13.06 -2.42 -6.24
CA GLY A 98 -13.34 -3.42 -5.20
C GLY A 98 -13.79 -4.76 -5.78
N GLU A 99 -14.57 -4.75 -6.88
CA GLU A 99 -15.01 -5.99 -7.54
C GLU A 99 -13.83 -6.68 -8.26
N ILE A 100 -12.90 -5.91 -8.84
CA ILE A 100 -11.66 -6.46 -9.40
C ILE A 100 -10.86 -7.18 -8.31
N ILE A 101 -10.65 -6.54 -7.15
CA ILE A 101 -9.94 -7.15 -6.03
C ILE A 101 -10.64 -8.43 -5.55
N LYS A 102 -11.96 -8.40 -5.39
CA LYS A 102 -12.73 -9.59 -4.98
C LYS A 102 -12.65 -10.75 -5.96
N SER A 103 -12.48 -10.47 -7.26
CA SER A 103 -12.35 -11.50 -8.30
C SER A 103 -11.01 -12.22 -8.25
N ILE A 104 -9.98 -11.59 -7.68
CA ILE A 104 -8.62 -12.15 -7.57
C ILE A 104 -8.48 -12.96 -6.27
N ILE A 105 -9.02 -12.44 -5.15
CA ILE A 105 -8.84 -13.03 -3.83
C ILE A 105 -9.84 -14.15 -3.59
N LYS A 106 -9.36 -15.31 -3.15
CA LYS A 106 -10.23 -16.42 -2.76
C LYS A 106 -10.94 -16.14 -1.42
N PRO A 107 -12.21 -16.57 -1.23
CA PRO A 107 -12.97 -16.25 -0.03
C PRO A 107 -12.35 -16.70 1.31
N HIS A 108 -11.61 -17.82 1.33
CA HIS A 108 -10.96 -18.31 2.54
C HIS A 108 -9.73 -17.49 2.95
N ASP A 109 -9.07 -16.84 2.00
CA ASP A 109 -7.84 -16.08 2.23
C ASP A 109 -8.09 -14.78 3.03
N LYS A 110 -9.35 -14.32 3.06
CA LYS A 110 -9.77 -13.10 3.79
C LYS A 110 -9.88 -13.27 5.30
N ARG A 111 -10.02 -14.50 5.79
CA ARG A 111 -10.36 -14.77 7.21
C ARG A 111 -9.21 -14.46 8.14
N LEU A 112 -8.01 -14.87 7.74
CA LEU A 112 -6.82 -14.74 8.59
C LEU A 112 -6.39 -13.28 8.78
N PRO A 113 -6.21 -12.47 7.73
CA PRO A 113 -5.87 -11.05 7.90
C PRO A 113 -6.89 -10.29 8.74
N LYS A 114 -8.20 -10.51 8.48
CA LYS A 114 -9.26 -9.89 9.28
C LYS A 114 -9.14 -10.25 10.76
N ARG A 115 -8.98 -11.56 11.07
CA ARG A 115 -8.88 -12.04 12.44
C ARG A 115 -7.68 -11.41 13.17
N ILE A 116 -6.52 -11.38 12.54
CA ILE A 116 -5.30 -10.80 13.08
C ILE A 116 -5.52 -9.33 13.43
N ILE A 117 -5.94 -8.52 12.48
CA ILE A 117 -6.11 -7.08 12.68
C ILE A 117 -7.18 -6.79 13.73
N THR A 118 -8.32 -7.50 13.70
CA THR A 118 -9.38 -7.32 14.70
C THR A 118 -8.88 -7.68 16.10
N SER A 119 -8.23 -8.85 16.26
CA SER A 119 -7.72 -9.29 17.57
C SER A 119 -6.65 -8.35 18.13
N LEU A 120 -5.73 -7.85 17.29
CA LEU A 120 -4.71 -6.89 17.71
C LEU A 120 -5.34 -5.55 18.12
N PHE A 121 -6.30 -5.05 17.36
CA PHE A 121 -7.02 -3.81 17.68
C PHE A 121 -7.79 -3.95 19.00
N GLU A 122 -8.56 -5.02 19.16
CA GLU A 122 -9.35 -5.27 20.38
C GLU A 122 -8.49 -5.50 21.63
N SER A 123 -7.28 -6.03 21.46
CA SER A 123 -6.34 -6.23 22.56
C SER A 123 -5.89 -4.91 23.22
N GLY A 124 -5.88 -3.81 22.47
CA GLY A 124 -5.37 -2.51 22.91
C GLY A 124 -3.88 -2.47 23.26
N LYS A 125 -3.14 -3.57 23.02
CA LYS A 125 -1.70 -3.69 23.33
C LYS A 125 -0.81 -2.93 22.35
N PHE A 126 -1.25 -2.80 21.09
CA PHE A 126 -0.45 -2.26 20.01
C PHE A 126 -1.19 -1.15 19.27
N GLU A 127 -0.47 -0.12 18.84
CA GLU A 127 -0.93 0.78 17.81
C GLU A 127 -0.71 0.14 16.44
N LEU A 128 -1.73 0.15 15.57
CA LEU A 128 -1.64 -0.43 14.24
C LEU A 128 -1.47 0.68 13.19
N VAL A 129 -0.58 0.47 12.26
CA VAL A 129 -0.31 1.37 11.13
C VAL A 129 -0.38 0.56 9.84
N LEU A 130 -1.12 1.03 8.86
CA LEU A 130 -1.04 0.48 7.51
C LEU A 130 0.03 1.24 6.73
N ALA A 131 1.20 0.65 6.64
CA ALA A 131 2.39 1.17 5.98
C ALA A 131 2.54 0.55 4.58
N THR A 132 1.53 0.73 3.72
CA THR A 132 1.57 0.30 2.32
C THR A 132 2.35 1.29 1.47
N ASN A 133 2.93 0.85 0.33
CA ASN A 133 3.62 1.77 -0.57
C ASN A 133 2.61 2.82 -1.09
N PRO A 134 2.82 4.13 -0.85
CA PRO A 134 1.81 5.17 -1.04
C PRO A 134 1.66 5.60 -2.51
N LEU A 135 1.31 4.64 -3.36
CA LEU A 135 1.12 4.81 -4.80
C LEU A 135 -0.35 4.99 -5.20
N PHE A 136 -1.28 4.81 -4.25
CA PHE A 136 -2.72 4.85 -4.49
C PHE A 136 -3.42 5.90 -3.62
N PRO A 137 -4.62 6.40 -4.02
CA PRO A 137 -5.45 7.25 -3.18
C PRO A 137 -6.00 6.47 -1.97
N LEU A 138 -6.41 7.21 -0.93
CA LEU A 138 -7.00 6.61 0.28
C LEU A 138 -8.20 5.71 -0.05
N CYS A 139 -9.08 6.14 -0.94
CA CYS A 139 -10.26 5.37 -1.33
C CYS A 139 -9.91 3.99 -1.92
N ALA A 140 -8.81 3.90 -2.68
CA ALA A 140 -8.31 2.62 -3.22
C ALA A 140 -7.72 1.73 -2.11
N VAL A 141 -6.99 2.31 -1.16
CA VAL A 141 -6.46 1.56 -0.01
C VAL A 141 -7.60 1.02 0.85
N GLU A 142 -8.58 1.86 1.19
CA GLU A 142 -9.75 1.46 1.96
C GLU A 142 -10.63 0.43 1.23
N SER A 143 -10.76 0.54 -0.11
CA SER A 143 -11.48 -0.45 -0.91
C SER A 143 -10.85 -1.84 -0.76
N ARG A 144 -9.52 -1.94 -0.78
CA ARG A 144 -8.79 -3.21 -0.54
C ARG A 144 -9.02 -3.75 0.88
N LEU A 145 -8.94 -2.89 1.91
CA LEU A 145 -9.25 -3.29 3.29
C LEU A 145 -10.70 -3.80 3.43
N ARG A 146 -11.66 -3.10 2.83
CA ARG A 146 -13.07 -3.54 2.84
C ARG A 146 -13.26 -4.89 2.15
N CYS A 147 -12.51 -5.19 1.09
CA CYS A 147 -12.53 -6.51 0.44
C CYS A 147 -12.09 -7.64 1.39
N LEU A 148 -11.21 -7.35 2.35
CA LEU A 148 -10.79 -8.25 3.42
C LEU A 148 -11.78 -8.27 4.60
N GLY A 149 -12.75 -7.36 4.64
CA GLY A 149 -13.64 -7.14 5.78
C GLY A 149 -12.92 -6.51 6.98
N ILE A 150 -11.81 -5.81 6.74
CA ILE A 150 -11.07 -5.04 7.74
C ILE A 150 -11.62 -3.61 7.79
N ASN A 151 -11.90 -3.13 9.00
CA ASN A 151 -12.30 -1.74 9.19
C ASN A 151 -11.06 -0.82 9.10
N PRO A 152 -11.01 0.16 8.18
CA PRO A 152 -9.90 1.09 8.07
C PRO A 152 -9.58 1.85 9.36
N THR A 153 -10.59 2.09 10.22
CA THR A 153 -10.43 2.81 11.50
C THR A 153 -9.62 2.03 12.55
N HIS A 154 -9.31 0.76 12.30
CA HIS A 154 -8.39 0.00 13.16
C HIS A 154 -6.94 0.49 13.05
N PHE A 155 -6.59 1.21 12.00
CA PHE A 155 -5.26 1.77 11.83
C PHE A 155 -5.21 3.25 12.23
N LYS A 156 -4.26 3.59 13.09
CA LYS A 156 -3.99 4.97 13.54
C LYS A 156 -3.50 5.86 12.40
N LEU A 157 -2.79 5.27 11.46
CA LEU A 157 -2.34 5.89 10.22
C LEU A 157 -2.43 4.87 9.09
N THR A 158 -2.94 5.32 7.95
CA THR A 158 -2.88 4.60 6.67
C THR A 158 -2.11 5.47 5.69
N THR A 159 -1.00 4.96 5.15
CA THR A 159 -0.23 5.68 4.14
C THR A 159 -0.92 5.58 2.78
N HIS A 160 -0.95 6.69 2.08
CA HIS A 160 -1.49 6.81 0.73
C HIS A 160 -0.87 8.01 0.01
N TYR A 161 -1.03 8.10 -1.30
CA TYR A 161 -0.35 9.13 -2.10
C TYR A 161 -0.69 10.58 -1.69
N GLY A 162 -1.86 10.81 -1.07
CA GLY A 162 -2.33 12.12 -0.62
C GLY A 162 -1.79 12.56 0.74
N ASN A 163 -1.08 11.67 1.47
CA ASN A 163 -0.49 12.01 2.78
C ASN A 163 0.98 11.63 2.91
N SER A 164 1.64 11.22 1.84
CA SER A 164 3.05 10.81 1.84
C SER A 164 3.82 11.55 0.77
N THR A 165 5.08 11.86 1.06
CA THR A 165 6.00 12.56 0.17
C THR A 165 7.11 11.65 -0.35
N PHE A 166 7.27 10.47 0.22
CA PHE A 166 8.21 9.45 -0.20
C PHE A 166 7.51 8.12 -0.41
N CYS A 167 8.15 7.21 -1.16
CA CYS A 167 7.73 5.84 -1.38
C CYS A 167 8.77 4.87 -0.82
N LYS A 168 8.36 3.64 -0.49
CA LYS A 168 9.29 2.55 -0.25
C LYS A 168 10.15 2.30 -1.51
N PRO A 169 11.42 1.90 -1.37
CA PRO A 169 12.15 1.58 -0.14
C PRO A 169 12.91 2.77 0.46
N ASN A 170 12.59 4.02 0.10
CA ASN A 170 13.25 5.19 0.67
C ASN A 170 13.02 5.24 2.19
N LEU A 171 14.09 5.32 2.99
CA LEU A 171 14.02 5.38 4.45
C LEU A 171 13.26 6.61 4.96
N ASP A 172 13.22 7.70 4.20
CA ASP A 172 12.47 8.90 4.56
C ASP A 172 10.95 8.64 4.58
N TYR A 173 10.44 7.66 3.82
CA TYR A 173 9.07 7.18 3.94
C TYR A 173 8.76 6.72 5.39
N TYR A 174 9.65 5.94 5.99
CA TYR A 174 9.48 5.46 7.36
C TYR A 174 9.71 6.57 8.39
N ARG A 175 10.69 7.45 8.16
CA ARG A 175 10.92 8.64 9.02
C ARG A 175 9.68 9.53 9.03
N GLU A 176 9.01 9.68 7.89
CA GLU A 176 7.75 10.43 7.79
C GLU A 176 6.64 9.80 8.65
N ILE A 177 6.47 8.48 8.65
CA ILE A 177 5.52 7.76 9.52
C ILE A 177 5.87 7.97 11.00
N PHE A 178 7.13 7.77 11.37
CA PHE A 178 7.57 7.93 12.76
C PHE A 178 7.37 9.36 13.27
N GLY A 179 7.67 10.36 12.42
CA GLY A 179 7.46 11.77 12.75
C GLY A 179 5.97 12.13 12.92
N LYS A 180 5.10 11.67 12.01
CA LYS A 180 3.65 11.93 12.07
C LYS A 180 3.00 11.36 13.34
N LEU A 181 3.47 10.21 13.79
CA LEU A 181 2.91 9.53 14.97
C LEU A 181 3.67 9.83 16.27
N ASN A 182 4.83 10.51 16.16
CA ASN A 182 5.74 10.73 17.28
C ASN A 182 6.10 9.42 18.03
N ILE A 183 6.49 8.40 17.26
CA ILE A 183 6.85 7.06 17.75
C ILE A 183 8.33 6.78 17.56
N SER A 184 8.91 5.98 18.48
CA SER A 184 10.30 5.51 18.39
C SER A 184 10.39 4.26 17.50
N GLN A 185 11.30 4.27 16.56
CA GLN A 185 11.50 3.18 15.63
C GLN A 185 11.86 1.85 16.31
N GLU A 186 12.60 1.88 17.40
CA GLU A 186 12.98 0.68 18.18
C GLU A 186 11.77 -0.01 18.86
N GLN A 187 10.63 0.70 18.93
CA GLN A 187 9.38 0.16 19.44
C GLN A 187 8.43 -0.30 18.33
N CYS A 188 8.92 -0.30 17.09
CA CYS A 188 8.14 -0.69 15.92
C CYS A 188 8.51 -2.09 15.41
N LEU A 189 7.50 -2.80 14.91
CA LEU A 189 7.63 -4.02 14.12
C LEU A 189 7.01 -3.80 12.76
N MET A 190 7.80 -3.87 11.70
CA MET A 190 7.30 -3.90 10.32
C MET A 190 7.00 -5.34 9.91
N VAL A 191 5.80 -5.56 9.42
CA VAL A 191 5.31 -6.85 8.92
C VAL A 191 5.01 -6.68 7.43
N GLY A 192 5.77 -7.35 6.59
CA GLY A 192 5.66 -7.22 5.14
C GLY A 192 6.24 -8.39 4.39
N ASN A 193 6.01 -8.46 3.07
CA ASN A 193 6.46 -9.56 2.20
C ASN A 193 7.59 -9.16 1.24
N ASN A 194 7.86 -7.87 1.09
CA ASN A 194 8.89 -7.38 0.17
C ASN A 194 10.21 -7.19 0.90
N THR A 195 11.24 -7.95 0.49
CA THR A 195 12.53 -7.99 1.18
C THR A 195 13.35 -6.70 1.02
N VAL A 196 13.03 -5.84 0.07
CA VAL A 196 13.66 -4.54 -0.10
C VAL A 196 12.82 -3.44 0.53
N GLU A 197 11.54 -3.36 0.15
CA GLU A 197 10.65 -2.28 0.57
C GLU A 197 10.32 -2.29 2.06
N ASP A 198 10.13 -3.50 2.65
CA ASP A 198 9.70 -3.64 4.03
C ASP A 198 10.85 -3.85 5.02
N LEU A 199 11.92 -4.52 4.59
CA LEU A 199 13.03 -4.84 5.49
C LEU A 199 14.02 -3.68 5.65
N CYS A 200 14.08 -2.73 4.72
CA CYS A 200 15.01 -1.59 4.81
C CYS A 200 14.80 -0.75 6.08
N VAL A 201 13.60 -0.73 6.66
CA VAL A 201 13.34 -0.01 7.92
C VAL A 201 14.17 -0.53 9.09
N GLY A 202 14.70 -1.74 8.99
CA GLY A 202 15.67 -2.29 9.95
C GLY A 202 16.93 -1.43 10.11
N GLU A 203 17.34 -0.69 9.09
CA GLU A 203 18.45 0.29 9.16
C GLU A 203 18.14 1.45 10.12
N LEU A 204 16.87 1.74 10.35
CA LEU A 204 16.43 2.76 11.30
C LEU A 204 16.27 2.21 12.73
N GLY A 205 16.50 0.90 12.95
CA GLY A 205 16.38 0.25 14.26
C GLY A 205 15.04 -0.42 14.54
N ALA A 206 14.07 -0.36 13.62
CA ALA A 206 12.82 -1.09 13.74
C ALA A 206 13.05 -2.60 13.62
N LYS A 207 12.21 -3.41 14.26
CA LYS A 207 12.17 -4.85 14.03
C LYS A 207 11.37 -5.17 12.77
N THR A 208 11.71 -6.30 12.12
CA THR A 208 11.08 -6.72 10.88
C THR A 208 10.61 -8.18 10.98
N PHE A 209 9.42 -8.45 10.46
CA PHE A 209 8.88 -9.78 10.25
C PHE A 209 8.57 -9.96 8.76
N LEU A 210 9.29 -10.87 8.09
CA LEU A 210 9.04 -11.21 6.70
C LEU A 210 7.92 -12.24 6.60
N VAL A 211 6.80 -11.85 5.98
CA VAL A 211 5.69 -12.76 5.64
C VAL A 211 6.06 -13.52 4.37
N THR A 212 5.99 -14.86 4.44
CA THR A 212 6.54 -15.73 3.39
C THR A 212 5.50 -16.26 2.41
N ASP A 213 4.23 -15.87 2.53
CA ASP A 213 3.16 -16.36 1.67
C ASP A 213 3.29 -15.86 0.21
N PHE A 214 3.73 -14.59 0.03
CA PHE A 214 3.91 -13.94 -1.27
C PHE A 214 5.21 -13.10 -1.27
N VAL A 215 6.37 -13.74 -1.06
CA VAL A 215 7.65 -13.01 -0.98
C VAL A 215 8.00 -12.35 -2.30
N GLU A 216 8.38 -11.08 -2.23
CA GLU A 216 8.88 -10.28 -3.36
C GLU A 216 10.35 -9.87 -3.15
N ASN A 217 11.08 -9.70 -4.24
CA ASN A 217 12.48 -9.24 -4.28
C ASN A 217 13.48 -10.11 -3.50
N SER A 218 13.19 -11.42 -3.29
CA SER A 218 14.00 -12.34 -2.47
C SER A 218 15.44 -12.50 -2.95
N GLU A 219 15.72 -12.28 -4.24
CA GLU A 219 17.03 -12.47 -4.86
C GLU A 219 17.91 -11.20 -4.88
N ASN A 220 17.35 -10.04 -4.56
CA ASN A 220 17.98 -8.74 -4.80
C ASN A 220 18.20 -7.91 -3.50
N THR A 221 18.40 -8.57 -2.36
CA THR A 221 18.54 -7.83 -1.10
C THR A 221 19.57 -8.45 -0.17
N ASP A 222 20.33 -7.57 0.51
CA ASP A 222 21.19 -7.91 1.65
C ASP A 222 20.44 -7.80 2.99
N TYR A 223 19.20 -7.31 3.00
CA TYR A 223 18.40 -7.14 4.22
C TYR A 223 17.99 -8.50 4.80
N LYS A 224 18.26 -8.68 6.09
CA LYS A 224 17.87 -9.88 6.82
C LYS A 224 16.74 -9.55 7.79
N PRO A 225 15.61 -10.26 7.74
CA PRO A 225 14.53 -10.05 8.69
C PRO A 225 14.96 -10.51 10.10
N ASN A 226 14.44 -9.83 11.14
CA ASN A 226 14.59 -10.31 12.52
C ASN A 226 13.78 -11.59 12.75
N TYR A 227 12.60 -11.69 12.10
CA TYR A 227 11.69 -12.83 12.16
C TYR A 227 11.14 -13.11 10.77
N LYS A 228 10.76 -14.35 10.51
CA LYS A 228 10.10 -14.75 9.27
C LYS A 228 9.14 -15.91 9.49
N GLY A 229 8.13 -15.99 8.67
CA GLY A 229 7.14 -17.07 8.66
C GLY A 229 5.93 -16.68 7.82
N THR A 230 4.99 -17.59 7.70
CA THR A 230 3.68 -17.30 7.09
C THR A 230 2.88 -16.32 7.93
N LEU A 231 1.83 -15.73 7.36
CA LEU A 231 0.93 -14.85 8.11
C LEU A 231 0.25 -15.58 9.29
N ALA A 232 0.02 -16.90 9.18
CA ALA A 232 -0.49 -17.71 10.27
C ALA A 232 0.55 -17.92 11.40
N GLU A 233 1.82 -18.05 11.05
CA GLU A 233 2.91 -18.09 12.02
C GLU A 233 3.14 -16.74 12.67
N PHE A 234 2.95 -15.63 11.94
CA PHE A 234 2.94 -14.29 12.51
C PHE A 234 1.85 -14.14 13.58
N GLU A 235 0.62 -14.61 13.34
CA GLU A 235 -0.44 -14.61 14.34
C GLU A 235 0.02 -15.28 15.64
N THR A 236 0.60 -16.48 15.53
CA THR A 236 1.11 -17.21 16.68
C THR A 236 2.25 -16.49 17.39
N PHE A 237 3.13 -15.86 16.62
CA PHE A 237 4.28 -15.09 17.14
C PHE A 237 3.82 -13.86 17.93
N ILE A 238 2.93 -13.05 17.36
CA ILE A 238 2.53 -11.77 17.95
C ILE A 238 1.70 -11.94 19.22
N MET A 239 0.94 -13.04 19.33
CA MET A 239 0.16 -13.35 20.51
C MET A 239 1.02 -13.75 21.74
N ARG A 240 2.32 -14.00 21.55
CA ARG A 240 3.28 -14.32 22.62
C ARG A 240 4.06 -13.10 23.12
N LEU A 241 3.98 -11.96 22.42
CA LEU A 241 4.56 -10.69 22.82
C LEU A 241 3.62 -9.92 23.77
#